data_ec7b19a12ed3a5e669b848ee7c1d830a
#
_entry.id   ec7b19a12ed3a5e669b848ee7c1d830a
#
_cell.length_a   1.000
_cell.length_b   1.000
_cell.length_c   1.000
_cell.angle_alpha   90.00
_cell.angle_beta   90.00
_cell.angle_gamma   90.00
#
_symmetry.space_group_name_H-M   'P 1'
#
loop_
_entity.id
_entity.type
_entity.pdbx_description
1 polymer ?
#
loop_
_entity_poly.entity_id
_entity_poly.type
_entity_poly.pdbx_seq_one_letter_code
_entity_poly.pdbx_strand_id
1 'polypeptide(L)'
;MIYAYLRVSTDSQDTENQRTGVDAKARALGLTIDKYIVDDGISGTKEPEKRALGGLLRKITCGDIIICSELSRLGRKLFMIMGILEHCMKVGAKVYTVKDNYELGDNIQSKVLAFAFALSAEIERDLISQRTKEAMARRRACGLYTGRKPGAKNLRHKLDGKENVIKSMLSKGYSRRQIAKKLKVSPTTINTFLNNA
;
A
#
# COMPACT_ATOMS: atom_id res chain seq x y z
N MET A 1 -18.30 13.13 4.22
CA MET A 1 -18.21 13.31 5.68
C MET A 1 -17.00 14.16 6.05
N ILE A 2 -17.04 14.81 7.22
CA ILE A 2 -15.97 15.69 7.71
C ILE A 2 -15.38 15.07 8.97
N TYR A 3 -14.11 14.67 8.86
CA TYR A 3 -13.38 13.99 9.92
C TYR A 3 -12.36 14.93 10.55
N ALA A 4 -12.35 15.03 11.88
CA ALA A 4 -11.26 15.62 12.63
C ALA A 4 -10.28 14.51 13.03
N TYR A 5 -9.03 14.62 12.60
CA TYR A 5 -7.99 13.68 13.02
C TYR A 5 -7.07 14.34 14.05
N LEU A 6 -6.98 13.70 15.22
CA LEU A 6 -6.14 14.13 16.34
C LEU A 6 -5.13 13.04 16.66
N ARG A 7 -3.87 13.40 16.84
CA ARG A 7 -2.86 12.48 17.38
C ARG A 7 -2.23 13.13 18.60
N VAL A 8 -2.46 12.52 19.72
CA VAL A 8 -2.08 13.05 21.02
C VAL A 8 -1.03 12.17 21.67
N SER A 9 -0.12 12.81 22.40
CA SER A 9 0.70 12.15 23.40
C SER A 9 -0.10 12.06 24.71
N THR A 10 0.45 11.46 25.74
CA THR A 10 -0.18 11.34 27.07
C THR A 10 -0.55 12.68 27.76
N ASP A 11 -0.35 13.80 27.09
CA ASP A 11 -0.67 15.14 27.60
C ASP A 11 -2.09 15.56 27.16
N SER A 12 -3.01 15.64 28.13
CA SER A 12 -4.42 16.01 27.91
C SER A 12 -4.56 17.45 27.36
N GLN A 13 -3.67 18.35 27.71
CA GLN A 13 -3.71 19.74 27.28
C GLN A 13 -3.41 19.92 25.80
N ASP A 14 -2.51 19.09 25.23
CA ASP A 14 -2.25 19.06 23.77
C ASP A 14 -3.48 18.58 22.98
N THR A 15 -4.25 17.65 23.55
CA THR A 15 -5.49 17.13 22.92
C THR A 15 -6.55 18.23 22.79
N GLU A 16 -6.79 18.98 23.85
CA GLU A 16 -7.80 20.04 23.89
C GLU A 16 -7.43 21.20 22.96
N ASN A 17 -6.15 21.59 22.95
CA ASN A 17 -5.63 22.60 22.04
C ASN A 17 -5.78 22.17 20.56
N GLN A 18 -5.47 20.94 20.22
CA GLN A 18 -5.65 20.42 18.87
C GLN A 18 -7.14 20.44 18.47
N ARG A 19 -8.02 19.98 19.35
CA ARG A 19 -9.47 19.95 19.13
C ARG A 19 -10.01 21.35 18.87
N THR A 20 -9.71 22.28 19.75
CA THR A 20 -10.14 23.69 19.63
C THR A 20 -9.68 24.29 18.30
N GLY A 21 -8.42 24.07 17.89
CA GLY A 21 -7.89 24.54 16.60
C GLY A 21 -8.61 23.94 15.40
N VAL A 22 -8.85 22.63 15.41
CA VAL A 22 -9.54 21.91 14.33
C VAL A 22 -10.99 22.37 14.23
N ASP A 23 -11.68 22.56 15.36
CA ASP A 23 -13.07 23.07 15.40
C ASP A 23 -13.16 24.50 14.87
N ALA A 24 -12.20 25.35 15.21
CA ALA A 24 -12.12 26.72 14.70
C ALA A 24 -11.89 26.72 13.17
N LYS A 25 -11.01 25.85 12.65
CA LYS A 25 -10.78 25.71 11.21
C LYS A 25 -12.02 25.23 10.49
N ALA A 26 -12.71 24.20 11.02
CA ALA A 26 -13.97 23.70 10.44
C ALA A 26 -15.01 24.82 10.35
N ARG A 27 -15.22 25.58 11.45
CA ARG A 27 -16.15 26.73 11.46
C ARG A 27 -15.78 27.79 10.42
N ALA A 28 -14.49 28.12 10.32
CA ALA A 28 -14.01 29.11 9.34
C ALA A 28 -14.26 28.65 7.88
N LEU A 29 -14.31 27.35 7.64
CA LEU A 29 -14.65 26.77 6.33
C LEU A 29 -16.16 26.55 6.14
N GLY A 30 -17.00 26.92 7.11
CA GLY A 30 -18.45 26.66 7.07
C GLY A 30 -18.82 25.20 7.19
N LEU A 31 -17.94 24.38 7.81
CA LEU A 31 -18.08 22.93 7.91
C LEU A 31 -18.43 22.52 9.35
N THR A 32 -19.17 21.43 9.48
CA THR A 32 -19.44 20.78 10.78
C THR A 32 -18.73 19.43 10.81
N ILE A 33 -17.98 19.16 11.88
CA ILE A 33 -17.26 17.91 12.05
C ILE A 33 -18.25 16.79 12.38
N ASP A 34 -18.29 15.76 11.53
CA ASP A 34 -19.14 14.59 11.73
C ASP A 34 -18.51 13.58 12.70
N LYS A 35 -17.18 13.47 12.67
CA LYS A 35 -16.50 12.43 13.47
C LYS A 35 -15.07 12.83 13.86
N TYR A 36 -14.73 12.57 15.12
CA TYR A 36 -13.36 12.66 15.63
C TYR A 36 -12.69 11.30 15.60
N ILE A 37 -11.50 11.24 15.03
CA ILE A 37 -10.61 10.07 15.01
C ILE A 37 -9.39 10.41 15.83
N VAL A 38 -9.17 9.69 16.92
CA VAL A 38 -8.11 9.98 17.87
C VAL A 38 -7.13 8.81 17.94
N ASP A 39 -5.85 9.11 17.77
CA ASP A 39 -4.73 8.21 18.06
C ASP A 39 -4.09 8.66 19.37
N ASP A 40 -4.43 8.01 20.47
CA ASP A 40 -3.96 8.32 21.81
C ASP A 40 -2.69 7.54 22.16
N GLY A 41 -1.66 8.22 22.67
CA GLY A 41 -0.39 7.63 23.09
C GLY A 41 0.39 6.95 21.95
N ILE A 42 0.03 7.19 20.68
CA ILE A 42 0.63 6.52 19.54
C ILE A 42 1.67 7.41 18.86
N SER A 43 2.90 6.86 18.69
CA SER A 43 3.96 7.55 17.96
C SER A 43 3.61 7.74 16.47
N GLY A 44 3.85 8.93 15.95
CA GLY A 44 3.72 9.24 14.52
C GLY A 44 4.72 8.52 13.60
N THR A 45 5.67 7.76 14.15
CA THR A 45 6.57 6.88 13.37
C THR A 45 5.93 5.53 13.06
N LYS A 46 4.84 5.17 13.76
CA LYS A 46 4.10 3.91 13.54
C LYS A 46 3.33 3.99 12.23
N GLU A 47 3.31 2.90 11.49
CA GLU A 47 2.61 2.84 10.18
C GLU A 47 1.12 3.18 10.33
N PRO A 48 0.51 3.90 9.36
CA PRO A 48 -0.89 4.33 9.43
C PRO A 48 -1.87 3.18 9.67
N GLU A 49 -1.63 2.01 9.07
CA GLU A 49 -2.48 0.82 9.14
C GLU A 49 -2.65 0.30 10.57
N LYS A 50 -1.66 0.56 11.42
CA LYS A 50 -1.61 0.13 12.84
C LYS A 50 -2.19 1.19 13.79
N ARG A 51 -2.86 2.21 13.25
CA ARG A 51 -3.43 3.34 13.96
C ARG A 51 -4.91 3.53 13.57
N ALA A 52 -5.66 4.34 14.34
CA ALA A 52 -7.02 4.74 13.97
C ALA A 52 -7.05 5.45 12.61
N LEU A 53 -5.96 6.15 12.25
CA LEU A 53 -5.79 6.77 10.93
C LEU A 53 -5.96 5.76 9.79
N GLY A 54 -5.37 4.57 9.88
CA GLY A 54 -5.52 3.55 8.83
C GLY A 54 -6.97 3.06 8.68
N GLY A 55 -7.73 3.03 9.79
CA GLY A 55 -9.17 2.77 9.75
C GLY A 55 -9.95 3.88 9.04
N LEU A 56 -9.55 5.13 9.21
CA LEU A 56 -10.11 6.27 8.50
C LEU A 56 -9.77 6.20 7.00
N LEU A 57 -8.50 6.03 6.64
CA LEU A 57 -8.05 6.00 5.24
C LEU A 57 -8.72 4.90 4.41
N ARG A 58 -9.06 3.77 5.01
CA ARG A 58 -9.83 2.71 4.32
C ARG A 58 -11.31 3.05 4.07
N LYS A 59 -11.85 4.02 4.80
CA LYS A 59 -13.29 4.37 4.76
C LYS A 59 -13.59 5.64 3.99
N ILE A 60 -12.60 6.51 3.82
CA ILE A 60 -12.81 7.79 3.13
C ILE A 60 -13.19 7.55 1.67
N THR A 61 -14.06 8.41 1.18
CA THR A 61 -14.58 8.41 -0.17
C THR A 61 -14.43 9.79 -0.80
N CYS A 62 -14.77 9.89 -2.08
CA CYS A 62 -14.73 11.16 -2.80
C CYS A 62 -15.63 12.22 -2.12
N GLY A 63 -15.09 13.41 -1.94
CA GLY A 63 -15.76 14.53 -1.27
C GLY A 63 -15.64 14.53 0.25
N ASP A 64 -15.05 13.49 0.87
CA ASP A 64 -14.75 13.51 2.30
C ASP A 64 -13.63 14.50 2.63
N ILE A 65 -13.65 15.01 3.85
CA ILE A 65 -12.70 16.02 4.33
C ILE A 65 -12.04 15.52 5.61
N ILE A 66 -10.71 15.63 5.66
CA ILE A 66 -9.92 15.39 6.86
C ILE A 66 -9.35 16.74 7.34
N ILE A 67 -9.58 17.10 8.60
CA ILE A 67 -8.99 18.28 9.23
C ILE A 67 -8.08 17.82 10.37
N CYS A 68 -6.83 18.27 10.38
CA CYS A 68 -5.87 17.99 11.46
C CYS A 68 -5.11 19.26 11.86
N SER A 69 -4.43 19.25 13.01
CA SER A 69 -3.71 20.42 13.49
C SER A 69 -2.50 20.77 12.61
N GLU A 70 -1.78 19.78 12.14
CA GLU A 70 -0.57 19.92 11.32
C GLU A 70 -0.28 18.60 10.60
N LEU A 71 0.48 18.63 9.49
CA LEU A 71 0.82 17.43 8.71
C LEU A 71 1.60 16.41 9.53
N SER A 72 2.39 16.82 10.51
CA SER A 72 3.15 15.95 11.40
C SER A 72 2.26 15.00 12.23
N ARG A 73 0.97 15.32 12.39
CA ARG A 73 0.00 14.43 13.06
C ARG A 73 -0.33 13.21 12.18
N LEU A 74 -0.37 13.38 10.87
CA LEU A 74 -0.56 12.26 9.93
C LEU A 74 0.62 11.29 9.97
N GLY A 75 1.85 11.80 10.07
CA GLY A 75 3.06 11.00 10.16
C GLY A 75 4.30 11.82 10.49
N ARG A 76 5.37 11.18 10.97
CA ARG A 76 6.65 11.85 11.23
C ARG A 76 7.65 11.73 10.08
N LYS A 77 7.51 10.71 9.23
CA LYS A 77 8.37 10.51 8.06
C LYS A 77 7.73 11.20 6.86
N LEU A 78 8.53 11.95 6.09
CA LEU A 78 8.04 12.66 4.91
C LEU A 78 7.31 11.72 3.95
N PHE A 79 7.90 10.59 3.58
CA PHE A 79 7.28 9.61 2.67
C PHE A 79 5.96 9.03 3.18
N MET A 80 5.81 8.89 4.51
CA MET A 80 4.55 8.45 5.10
C MET A 80 3.45 9.51 4.90
N ILE A 81 3.76 10.78 5.17
CA ILE A 81 2.83 11.89 4.95
C ILE A 81 2.46 11.95 3.47
N MET A 82 3.44 11.88 2.58
CA MET A 82 3.24 11.88 1.13
C MET A 82 2.30 10.76 0.69
N GLY A 83 2.52 9.52 1.15
CA GLY A 83 1.64 8.38 0.81
C GLY A 83 0.20 8.57 1.29
N ILE A 84 0.00 9.18 2.46
CA ILE A 84 -1.34 9.49 2.98
C ILE A 84 -2.02 10.56 2.11
N LEU A 85 -1.32 11.64 1.77
CA LEU A 85 -1.86 12.70 0.92
C LEU A 85 -2.14 12.21 -0.50
N GLU A 86 -1.26 11.38 -1.06
CA GLU A 86 -1.47 10.72 -2.36
C GLU A 86 -2.74 9.85 -2.35
N HIS A 87 -2.93 9.07 -1.27
CA HIS A 87 -4.14 8.26 -1.11
C HIS A 87 -5.40 9.13 -1.08
N CYS A 88 -5.39 10.22 -0.28
CA CYS A 88 -6.51 11.16 -0.23
C CYS A 88 -6.80 11.78 -1.59
N MET A 89 -5.78 12.17 -2.36
CA MET A 89 -5.95 12.69 -3.71
C MET A 89 -6.56 11.66 -4.66
N LYS A 90 -6.07 10.43 -4.65
CA LYS A 90 -6.60 9.33 -5.51
C LYS A 90 -8.08 9.04 -5.25
N VAL A 91 -8.49 9.14 -3.99
CA VAL A 91 -9.89 8.92 -3.59
C VAL A 91 -10.75 10.17 -3.82
N GLY A 92 -10.15 11.34 -4.03
CA GLY A 92 -10.87 12.62 -4.15
C GLY A 92 -11.29 13.22 -2.81
N ALA A 93 -10.57 12.87 -1.73
CA ALA A 93 -10.77 13.45 -0.41
C ALA A 93 -9.87 14.69 -0.22
N LYS A 94 -10.34 15.68 0.56
CA LYS A 94 -9.59 16.90 0.88
C LYS A 94 -8.94 16.80 2.25
N VAL A 95 -7.80 17.46 2.41
CA VAL A 95 -7.09 17.54 3.69
C VAL A 95 -6.79 19.00 4.02
N TYR A 96 -7.17 19.44 5.23
CA TYR A 96 -6.88 20.76 5.75
C TYR A 96 -6.04 20.66 7.01
N THR A 97 -5.09 21.59 7.18
CA THR A 97 -4.35 21.76 8.43
C THR A 97 -4.62 23.13 9.05
N VAL A 98 -4.44 23.20 10.37
CA VAL A 98 -4.63 24.44 11.13
C VAL A 98 -3.36 25.27 11.12
N LYS A 99 -2.23 24.70 11.61
CA LYS A 99 -0.98 25.45 11.82
C LYS A 99 -0.29 25.80 10.51
N ASP A 100 -0.17 24.80 9.61
CA ASP A 100 0.53 24.97 8.34
C ASP A 100 -0.33 25.68 7.29
N ASN A 101 -1.60 25.92 7.61
CA ASN A 101 -2.63 26.41 6.69
C ASN A 101 -2.61 25.70 5.33
N TYR A 102 -2.29 24.40 5.36
CA TYR A 102 -2.17 23.56 4.17
C TYR A 102 -3.55 23.07 3.73
N GLU A 103 -3.78 23.09 2.43
CA GLU A 103 -5.00 22.59 1.78
C GLU A 103 -4.63 21.63 0.65
N LEU A 104 -5.05 20.38 0.78
CA LEU A 104 -5.05 19.41 -0.31
C LEU A 104 -6.43 19.41 -0.97
N GLY A 105 -6.47 19.83 -2.21
CA GLY A 105 -7.71 19.91 -2.99
C GLY A 105 -7.41 20.02 -4.48
N ASP A 106 -8.29 20.67 -5.21
CA ASP A 106 -8.21 20.82 -6.68
C ASP A 106 -7.40 22.06 -7.12
N ASN A 107 -6.52 22.56 -6.25
CA ASN A 107 -5.71 23.74 -6.49
C ASN A 107 -4.36 23.40 -7.14
N ILE A 108 -3.66 24.43 -7.66
CA ILE A 108 -2.35 24.29 -8.31
C ILE A 108 -1.31 23.70 -7.36
N GLN A 109 -1.34 24.07 -6.07
CA GLN A 109 -0.41 23.56 -5.05
C GLN A 109 -0.54 22.04 -4.91
N SER A 110 -1.76 21.50 -4.90
CA SER A 110 -2.02 20.06 -4.86
C SER A 110 -1.51 19.35 -6.13
N LYS A 111 -1.64 19.97 -7.30
CA LYS A 111 -1.11 19.43 -8.57
C LYS A 111 0.42 19.39 -8.58
N VAL A 112 1.07 20.44 -8.09
CA VAL A 112 2.54 20.48 -7.93
C VAL A 112 3.00 19.40 -6.94
N LEU A 113 2.28 19.24 -5.85
CA LEU A 113 2.57 18.21 -4.85
C LEU A 113 2.39 16.80 -5.42
N ALA A 114 1.34 16.55 -6.22
CA ALA A 114 1.14 15.28 -6.91
C ALA A 114 2.29 14.95 -7.86
N PHE A 115 2.78 15.93 -8.58
CA PHE A 115 3.97 15.78 -9.45
C PHE A 115 5.22 15.45 -8.62
N ALA A 116 5.43 16.16 -7.50
CA ALA A 116 6.54 15.86 -6.60
C ALA A 116 6.46 14.44 -6.02
N PHE A 117 5.25 13.95 -5.71
CA PHE A 117 5.04 12.57 -5.25
C PHE A 117 5.40 11.54 -6.33
N ALA A 118 4.94 11.75 -7.55
CA ALA A 118 5.25 10.87 -8.67
C ALA A 118 6.77 10.78 -8.90
N LEU A 119 7.44 11.92 -8.91
CA LEU A 119 8.90 12.00 -9.07
C LEU A 119 9.64 11.30 -7.91
N SER A 120 9.21 11.52 -6.67
CA SER A 120 9.81 10.85 -5.50
C SER A 120 9.65 9.33 -5.54
N ALA A 121 8.50 8.83 -5.99
CA ALA A 121 8.26 7.40 -6.14
C ALA A 121 9.13 6.79 -7.26
N GLU A 122 9.39 7.54 -8.32
CA GLU A 122 10.30 7.13 -9.39
C GLU A 122 11.74 7.04 -8.89
N ILE A 123 12.22 8.09 -8.22
CA ILE A 123 13.56 8.14 -7.60
C ILE A 123 13.75 6.97 -6.62
N GLU A 124 12.76 6.69 -5.78
CA GLU A 124 12.85 5.58 -4.82
C GLU A 124 12.98 4.22 -5.53
N ARG A 125 12.20 3.97 -6.58
CA ARG A 125 12.32 2.75 -7.40
C ARG A 125 13.71 2.61 -8.02
N ASP A 126 14.25 3.70 -8.56
CA ASP A 126 15.58 3.70 -9.17
C ASP A 126 16.67 3.42 -8.15
N LEU A 127 16.60 4.03 -6.97
CA LEU A 127 17.53 3.76 -5.87
C LEU A 127 17.46 2.31 -5.38
N ILE A 128 16.26 1.73 -5.25
CA ILE A 128 16.09 0.32 -4.90
C ILE A 128 16.67 -0.59 -5.98
N SER A 129 16.40 -0.29 -7.26
CA SER A 129 16.94 -1.01 -8.40
C SER A 129 18.48 -0.98 -8.41
N GLN A 130 19.07 0.20 -8.22
CA GLN A 130 20.51 0.39 -8.18
C GLN A 130 21.14 -0.40 -7.01
N ARG A 131 20.61 -0.24 -5.79
CA ARG A 131 21.10 -0.99 -4.60
C ARG A 131 21.02 -2.50 -4.82
N THR A 132 19.94 -2.99 -5.46
CA THR A 132 19.78 -4.41 -5.76
C THR A 132 20.81 -4.88 -6.78
N LYS A 133 21.05 -4.10 -7.85
CA LYS A 133 22.09 -4.40 -8.86
C LYS A 133 23.47 -4.47 -8.22
N GLU A 134 23.82 -3.48 -7.38
CA GLU A 134 25.11 -3.45 -6.68
C GLU A 134 25.28 -4.61 -5.70
N ALA A 135 24.22 -4.96 -4.95
CA ALA A 135 24.25 -6.11 -4.05
C ALA A 135 24.42 -7.43 -4.81
N MET A 136 23.73 -7.59 -5.96
CA MET A 136 23.90 -8.75 -6.82
C MET A 136 25.28 -8.82 -7.45
N ALA A 137 25.85 -7.69 -7.89
CA ALA A 137 27.21 -7.61 -8.44
C ALA A 137 28.25 -8.01 -7.39
N ARG A 138 28.14 -7.50 -6.15
CA ARG A 138 29.02 -7.91 -5.04
C ARG A 138 28.93 -9.40 -4.76
N ARG A 139 27.72 -9.98 -4.70
CA ARG A 139 27.54 -11.42 -4.47
C ARG A 139 28.19 -12.27 -5.59
N ARG A 140 28.05 -11.85 -6.85
CA ARG A 140 28.71 -12.51 -8.00
C ARG A 140 30.22 -12.43 -7.91
N ALA A 141 30.78 -11.26 -7.55
CA ALA A 141 32.21 -11.07 -7.37
C ALA A 141 32.80 -11.98 -6.24
N CYS A 142 32.00 -12.25 -5.20
CA CYS A 142 32.34 -13.19 -4.13
C CYS A 142 32.06 -14.68 -4.50
N GLY A 143 31.72 -14.99 -5.75
CA GLY A 143 31.37 -16.36 -6.17
C GLY A 143 30.05 -16.90 -5.60
N LEU A 144 29.23 -16.04 -4.97
CA LEU A 144 27.96 -16.45 -4.40
C LEU A 144 26.88 -16.48 -5.48
N TYR A 145 26.13 -17.59 -5.53
CA TYR A 145 25.05 -17.77 -6.49
C TYR A 145 23.88 -16.81 -6.18
N THR A 146 23.41 -16.06 -7.20
CA THR A 146 22.38 -15.02 -7.06
C THR A 146 21.04 -15.39 -7.67
N GLY A 147 20.84 -16.65 -8.04
CA GLY A 147 19.62 -17.13 -8.66
C GLY A 147 19.14 -18.47 -8.08
N ARG A 148 18.25 -19.14 -8.81
CA ARG A 148 17.86 -20.50 -8.48
C ARG A 148 19.01 -21.45 -8.77
N LYS A 149 19.41 -22.26 -7.78
CA LYS A 149 20.50 -23.25 -7.96
C LYS A 149 20.21 -24.16 -9.15
N PRO A 150 21.23 -24.45 -9.99
CA PRO A 150 21.07 -25.45 -11.04
C PRO A 150 20.57 -26.78 -10.45
N GLY A 151 19.61 -27.42 -11.12
CA GLY A 151 19.02 -28.66 -10.63
C GLY A 151 18.01 -28.55 -9.50
N ALA A 152 17.75 -27.35 -8.95
CA ALA A 152 16.73 -27.18 -7.94
C ALA A 152 15.34 -27.50 -8.48
N LYS A 153 14.67 -28.51 -7.91
CA LYS A 153 13.30 -28.90 -8.26
C LYS A 153 12.29 -28.07 -7.44
N ASN A 154 11.10 -27.86 -7.99
CA ASN A 154 10.01 -27.27 -7.22
C ASN A 154 9.52 -28.29 -6.19
N LEU A 155 9.36 -27.87 -4.94
CA LEU A 155 8.82 -28.71 -3.86
C LEU A 155 7.33 -29.08 -4.09
N ARG A 156 6.62 -28.29 -4.88
CA ARG A 156 5.22 -28.53 -5.25
C ARG A 156 5.03 -28.24 -6.73
N HIS A 157 4.43 -29.16 -7.45
CA HIS A 157 4.01 -28.97 -8.84
C HIS A 157 2.49 -28.77 -8.90
N LYS A 158 2.01 -28.06 -9.91
CA LYS A 158 0.57 -27.78 -10.09
C LYS A 158 -0.29 -29.05 -10.26
N LEU A 159 0.33 -30.16 -10.59
CA LEU A 159 -0.32 -31.44 -10.86
C LEU A 159 -0.07 -32.50 -9.78
N ASP A 160 0.66 -32.17 -8.70
CA ASP A 160 0.88 -33.08 -7.58
C ASP A 160 -0.47 -33.51 -6.98
N GLY A 161 -0.65 -34.84 -6.79
CA GLY A 161 -1.88 -35.42 -6.30
C GLY A 161 -3.00 -35.56 -7.36
N LYS A 162 -2.73 -35.21 -8.61
CA LYS A 162 -3.71 -35.35 -9.73
C LYS A 162 -3.37 -36.48 -10.69
N GLU A 163 -2.41 -37.33 -10.33
CA GLU A 163 -1.92 -38.45 -11.15
C GLU A 163 -3.06 -39.38 -11.60
N ASN A 164 -3.87 -39.82 -10.64
CA ASN A 164 -4.99 -40.76 -10.91
C ASN A 164 -6.08 -40.10 -11.76
N VAL A 165 -6.31 -38.81 -11.60
CA VAL A 165 -7.28 -38.05 -12.39
C VAL A 165 -6.80 -37.95 -13.84
N ILE A 166 -5.51 -37.64 -14.04
CA ILE A 166 -4.91 -37.54 -15.38
C ILE A 166 -4.93 -38.90 -16.09
N LYS A 167 -4.53 -39.98 -15.38
CA LYS A 167 -4.59 -41.35 -15.93
C LYS A 167 -6.01 -41.75 -16.32
N SER A 168 -7.00 -41.48 -15.47
CA SER A 168 -8.42 -41.75 -15.77
C SER A 168 -8.94 -40.95 -16.96
N MET A 169 -8.50 -39.70 -17.14
CA MET A 169 -8.87 -38.91 -18.31
C MET A 169 -8.23 -39.45 -19.60
N LEU A 170 -6.99 -39.88 -19.54
CA LEU A 170 -6.30 -40.51 -20.69
C LEU A 170 -6.97 -41.81 -21.09
N SER A 171 -7.34 -42.67 -20.14
CA SER A 171 -8.05 -43.93 -20.44
C SER A 171 -9.46 -43.71 -21.03
N LYS A 172 -10.08 -42.55 -20.73
CA LYS A 172 -11.36 -42.13 -21.34
C LYS A 172 -11.20 -41.41 -22.68
N GLY A 173 -9.99 -41.41 -23.28
CA GLY A 173 -9.73 -40.86 -24.60
C GLY A 173 -9.59 -39.32 -24.66
N TYR A 174 -9.47 -38.65 -23.52
CA TYR A 174 -9.25 -37.17 -23.53
C TYR A 174 -7.86 -36.83 -24.06
N SER A 175 -7.78 -35.90 -25.00
CA SER A 175 -6.50 -35.40 -25.50
C SER A 175 -5.77 -34.58 -24.42
N ARG A 176 -4.43 -34.51 -24.49
CA ARG A 176 -3.59 -33.72 -23.56
C ARG A 176 -4.04 -32.25 -23.48
N ARG A 177 -4.51 -31.66 -24.59
CA ARG A 177 -5.06 -30.28 -24.61
C ARG A 177 -6.37 -30.15 -23.82
N GLN A 178 -7.26 -31.16 -23.94
CA GLN A 178 -8.53 -31.17 -23.18
C GLN A 178 -8.28 -31.38 -21.69
N ILE A 179 -7.32 -32.22 -21.31
CA ILE A 179 -6.91 -32.40 -19.91
C ILE A 179 -6.34 -31.10 -19.35
N ALA A 180 -5.45 -30.44 -20.10
CA ALA A 180 -4.88 -29.14 -19.71
C ALA A 180 -5.96 -28.08 -19.47
N LYS A 181 -6.96 -28.00 -20.36
CA LYS A 181 -8.11 -27.07 -20.21
C LYS A 181 -8.94 -27.38 -18.95
N LYS A 182 -9.25 -28.68 -18.70
CA LYS A 182 -10.00 -29.07 -17.49
C LYS A 182 -9.25 -28.82 -16.19
N LEU A 183 -7.94 -29.03 -16.18
CA LEU A 183 -7.11 -28.81 -14.99
C LEU A 183 -6.59 -27.37 -14.85
N LYS A 184 -6.97 -26.48 -15.78
CA LYS A 184 -6.54 -25.05 -15.82
C LYS A 184 -5.02 -24.88 -15.81
N VAL A 185 -4.31 -25.70 -16.58
CA VAL A 185 -2.86 -25.65 -16.75
C VAL A 185 -2.49 -25.54 -18.24
N SER A 186 -1.23 -25.21 -18.54
CA SER A 186 -0.78 -25.21 -19.94
C SER A 186 -0.64 -26.65 -20.49
N PRO A 187 -0.83 -26.90 -21.80
CA PRO A 187 -0.55 -28.19 -22.40
C PRO A 187 0.90 -28.67 -22.17
N THR A 188 1.84 -27.74 -22.16
CA THR A 188 3.26 -28.00 -21.84
C THR A 188 3.42 -28.60 -20.45
N THR A 189 2.66 -28.10 -19.46
CA THR A 189 2.69 -28.61 -18.06
C THR A 189 2.23 -30.07 -18.02
N ILE A 190 1.20 -30.45 -18.79
CA ILE A 190 0.74 -31.87 -18.91
C ILE A 190 1.81 -32.71 -19.57
N ASN A 191 2.42 -32.24 -20.67
CA ASN A 191 3.47 -32.99 -21.37
C ASN A 191 4.67 -33.24 -20.46
N THR A 192 5.16 -32.20 -19.77
CA THR A 192 6.29 -32.32 -18.82
C THR A 192 5.95 -33.27 -17.68
N PHE A 193 4.72 -33.22 -17.17
CA PHE A 193 4.27 -34.12 -16.11
C PHE A 193 4.27 -35.60 -16.59
N LEU A 194 3.73 -35.88 -17.76
CA LEU A 194 3.66 -37.22 -18.32
C LEU A 194 5.05 -37.78 -18.74
N ASN A 195 5.99 -36.92 -19.08
CA ASN A 195 7.36 -37.35 -19.42
C ASN A 195 8.24 -37.59 -18.17
N ASN A 196 7.81 -37.10 -17.00
CA ASN A 196 8.53 -37.24 -15.73
C ASN A 196 7.84 -38.22 -14.76
N ALA A 197 6.68 -38.76 -15.12
CA ALA A 197 5.93 -39.78 -14.39
C ALA A 197 6.18 -41.18 -14.94
#